data_ba1b47cae1a1df397e77922833e58ab7
#
_entry.id   ba1b47cae1a1df397e77922833e58ab7
#
_cell.length_a   1.000
_cell.length_b   1.000
_cell.length_c   1.000
_cell.angle_alpha   90.00
_cell.angle_beta   90.00
_cell.angle_gamma   90.00
#
_symmetry.space_group_name_H-M   'P 1'
#
loop_
_entity.id
_entity.type
_entity.pdbx_description
1 polymer ?
#
loop_
_entity_poly.entity_id
_entity_poly.type
_entity_poly.pdbx_seq_one_letter_code
_entity_poly.pdbx_strand_id
1 'polypeptide(L)'
;MRKIAIYGKGGIGKSTTTQNTVAGLAEVGKKVMVVGCDPKADSTRLLLNGLNQDTVLDTLRNEGEDVALDDILKHGFANTDCVESGGPEPGVGCAGRGIITSINLLEQLGAFKDEKKLDYVFYDVLGDVVCGGFAMPIREGKAQEIYIVVSGEMMAMYAANNICKGIVKFAEAGGVRLGGIICNSRKVDNEQAMIEAFAIKLGTKMIHFVPRDNVVQRAEINRKTVIEYEPQAGQADEYRTLAMKIDKNTNFVIPKPMTGDELEALLIEYGIAA
;
A
#
# COMPACT_ATOMS: atom_id res chain seq x y z
N MET A 1 -11.96 13.39 -1.16
CA MET A 1 -11.14 12.24 -1.61
C MET A 1 -9.87 12.16 -0.78
N ARG A 2 -9.62 11.02 -0.14
CA ARG A 2 -8.37 10.75 0.61
C ARG A 2 -7.38 10.02 -0.29
N LYS A 3 -6.11 10.43 -0.30
CA LYS A 3 -5.04 9.83 -1.09
C LYS A 3 -4.05 9.13 -0.16
N ILE A 4 -4.05 7.81 -0.20
CA ILE A 4 -3.32 6.93 0.72
C ILE A 4 -2.24 6.19 -0.05
N ALA A 5 -1.02 6.10 0.49
CA ALA A 5 -0.01 5.21 -0.04
C ALA A 5 0.37 4.14 0.99
N ILE A 6 0.47 2.90 0.51
CA ILE A 6 0.86 1.75 1.32
C ILE A 6 2.30 1.38 0.98
N TYR A 7 3.14 1.40 2.00
CA TYR A 7 4.56 1.06 1.95
C TYR A 7 4.89 -0.17 2.81
N GLY A 8 6.08 -0.71 2.67
CA GLY A 8 6.59 -1.83 3.45
C GLY A 8 7.57 -2.67 2.65
N LYS A 9 8.37 -3.49 3.30
CA LYS A 9 9.40 -4.35 2.70
C LYS A 9 8.85 -5.22 1.56
N GLY A 10 9.66 -5.52 0.55
CA GLY A 10 9.32 -6.48 -0.50
C GLY A 10 8.90 -7.84 0.08
N GLY A 11 7.82 -8.42 -0.43
CA GLY A 11 7.30 -9.72 0.03
C GLY A 11 6.60 -9.69 1.40
N ILE A 12 6.41 -8.53 2.04
CA ILE A 12 5.70 -8.42 3.33
C ILE A 12 4.18 -8.66 3.22
N GLY A 13 3.62 -8.67 2.02
CA GLY A 13 2.19 -8.81 1.77
C GLY A 13 1.46 -7.47 1.62
N LYS A 14 2.14 -6.41 1.20
CA LYS A 14 1.52 -5.09 0.96
C LYS A 14 0.34 -5.17 0.02
N SER A 15 0.56 -5.68 -1.21
CA SER A 15 -0.46 -5.72 -2.26
C SER A 15 -1.66 -6.57 -1.85
N THR A 16 -1.44 -7.70 -1.19
CA THR A 16 -2.52 -8.53 -0.62
C THR A 16 -3.30 -7.75 0.44
N THR A 17 -2.60 -7.07 1.36
CA THR A 17 -3.23 -6.24 2.42
C THR A 17 -3.99 -5.07 1.80
N THR A 18 -3.40 -4.37 0.83
CA THR A 18 -4.04 -3.25 0.12
C THR A 18 -5.32 -3.70 -0.56
N GLN A 19 -5.28 -4.75 -1.38
CA GLN A 19 -6.43 -5.23 -2.13
C GLN A 19 -7.58 -5.68 -1.21
N ASN A 20 -7.26 -6.37 -0.11
CA ASN A 20 -8.28 -6.77 0.88
C ASN A 20 -8.83 -5.56 1.66
N THR A 21 -8.00 -4.58 2.00
CA THR A 21 -8.47 -3.33 2.64
C THR A 21 -9.43 -2.56 1.71
N VAL A 22 -9.06 -2.45 0.45
CA VAL A 22 -9.88 -1.81 -0.59
C VAL A 22 -11.20 -2.56 -0.78
N ALA A 23 -11.16 -3.89 -0.84
CA ALA A 23 -12.38 -4.71 -0.90
C ALA A 23 -13.32 -4.45 0.29
N GLY A 24 -12.76 -4.32 1.51
CA GLY A 24 -13.54 -4.00 2.70
C GLY A 24 -14.15 -2.59 2.69
N LEU A 25 -13.47 -1.60 2.11
CA LEU A 25 -14.03 -0.27 1.90
C LEU A 25 -15.13 -0.27 0.82
N ALA A 26 -14.90 -0.98 -0.27
CA ALA A 26 -15.86 -1.06 -1.38
C ALA A 26 -17.14 -1.82 -0.97
N GLU A 27 -17.02 -2.86 -0.15
CA GLU A 27 -18.16 -3.63 0.38
C GLU A 27 -19.14 -2.74 1.17
N VAL A 28 -18.64 -1.70 1.85
CA VAL A 28 -19.47 -0.72 2.57
C VAL A 28 -19.85 0.50 1.73
N GLY A 29 -19.70 0.41 0.41
CA GLY A 29 -20.17 1.42 -0.56
C GLY A 29 -19.22 2.59 -0.79
N LYS A 30 -17.96 2.53 -0.34
CA LYS A 30 -16.97 3.56 -0.67
C LYS A 30 -16.50 3.40 -2.12
N LYS A 31 -16.33 4.50 -2.82
CA LYS A 31 -15.72 4.53 -4.15
C LYS A 31 -14.21 4.61 -4.04
N VAL A 32 -13.54 3.55 -4.44
CA VAL A 32 -12.09 3.41 -4.25
C VAL A 32 -11.41 3.16 -5.60
N MET A 33 -10.30 3.85 -5.82
CA MET A 33 -9.36 3.58 -6.90
C MET A 33 -8.07 2.99 -6.32
N VAL A 34 -7.52 1.97 -6.98
CA VAL A 34 -6.18 1.43 -6.70
C VAL A 34 -5.27 1.76 -7.87
N VAL A 35 -4.12 2.34 -7.57
CA VAL A 35 -3.04 2.58 -8.53
C VAL A 35 -1.84 1.74 -8.10
N GLY A 36 -1.59 0.66 -8.83
CA GLY A 36 -0.43 -0.19 -8.64
C GLY A 36 0.84 0.51 -9.13
N CYS A 37 1.82 0.61 -8.26
CA CYS A 37 3.11 1.24 -8.52
C CYS A 37 4.26 0.21 -8.54
N ASP A 38 3.98 -1.07 -8.72
CA ASP A 38 4.97 -2.13 -8.88
C ASP A 38 5.12 -2.47 -10.38
N PRO A 39 6.35 -2.56 -10.91
CA PRO A 39 6.59 -3.01 -12.28
C PRO A 39 5.99 -4.38 -12.66
N LYS A 40 5.69 -5.22 -11.65
CA LYS A 40 5.06 -6.54 -11.86
C LYS A 40 3.58 -6.46 -12.20
N ALA A 41 2.95 -5.28 -12.00
CA ALA A 41 1.53 -5.06 -12.27
C ALA A 41 0.60 -6.12 -11.62
N ASP A 42 0.79 -6.37 -10.31
CA ASP A 42 0.04 -7.35 -9.53
C ASP A 42 -0.77 -6.74 -8.37
N SER A 43 -0.76 -5.42 -8.28
CA SER A 43 -1.41 -4.67 -7.19
C SER A 43 -2.94 -4.68 -7.25
N THR A 44 -3.52 -5.04 -8.41
CA THR A 44 -4.97 -5.06 -8.65
C THR A 44 -5.51 -6.45 -8.98
N ARG A 45 -4.61 -7.45 -9.06
CA ARG A 45 -4.91 -8.79 -9.55
C ARG A 45 -6.05 -9.50 -8.82
N LEU A 46 -6.14 -9.36 -7.50
CA LEU A 46 -7.17 -10.02 -6.70
C LEU A 46 -8.53 -9.31 -6.80
N LEU A 47 -8.53 -8.01 -7.06
CA LEU A 47 -9.75 -7.24 -7.29
C LEU A 47 -10.32 -7.51 -8.69
N LEU A 48 -9.47 -7.84 -9.65
CA LEU A 48 -9.83 -8.10 -11.05
C LEU A 48 -10.02 -9.60 -11.35
N ASN A 49 -10.12 -10.47 -10.35
CA ASN A 49 -10.27 -11.93 -10.51
C ASN A 49 -9.15 -12.55 -11.38
N GLY A 50 -7.95 -11.98 -11.27
CA GLY A 50 -6.76 -12.43 -11.98
C GLY A 50 -6.66 -11.95 -13.42
N LEU A 51 -7.51 -11.01 -13.84
CA LEU A 51 -7.32 -10.31 -15.11
C LEU A 51 -5.93 -9.64 -15.09
N ASN A 52 -5.14 -9.94 -16.11
CA ASN A 52 -3.90 -9.22 -16.38
C ASN A 52 -4.26 -8.03 -17.26
N GLN A 53 -4.27 -6.83 -16.69
CA GLN A 53 -4.60 -5.62 -17.45
C GLN A 53 -3.36 -5.01 -18.09
N ASP A 54 -3.54 -4.32 -19.21
CA ASP A 54 -2.49 -3.51 -19.81
C ASP A 54 -2.10 -2.39 -18.83
N THR A 55 -0.81 -2.16 -18.71
CA THR A 55 -0.33 -1.12 -17.83
C THR A 55 -0.37 0.25 -18.51
N VAL A 56 -0.42 1.31 -17.70
CA VAL A 56 -0.38 2.69 -18.22
C VAL A 56 0.82 2.90 -19.13
N LEU A 57 2.00 2.38 -18.75
CA LEU A 57 3.21 2.55 -19.55
C LEU A 57 3.22 1.72 -20.82
N ASP A 58 2.63 0.51 -20.83
CA ASP A 58 2.52 -0.29 -22.02
C ASP A 58 1.55 0.33 -23.02
N THR A 59 0.38 0.78 -22.54
CA THR A 59 -0.61 1.49 -23.35
C THR A 59 -0.01 2.76 -23.96
N LEU A 60 0.68 3.57 -23.13
CA LEU A 60 1.34 4.79 -23.60
C LEU A 60 2.41 4.52 -24.67
N ARG A 61 3.13 3.41 -24.59
CA ARG A 61 4.10 3.01 -25.65
C ARG A 61 3.41 2.61 -26.95
N ASN A 62 2.26 1.94 -26.84
CA ASN A 62 1.56 1.41 -28.02
C ASN A 62 0.71 2.47 -28.72
N GLU A 63 0.07 3.36 -27.98
CA GLU A 63 -0.93 4.30 -28.48
C GLU A 63 -0.46 5.77 -28.45
N GLY A 64 0.66 6.05 -27.77
CA GLY A 64 1.21 7.41 -27.68
C GLY A 64 0.29 8.35 -26.90
N GLU A 65 -0.01 9.51 -27.49
CA GLU A 65 -0.84 10.56 -26.87
C GLU A 65 -2.36 10.28 -26.98
N ASP A 66 -2.75 9.26 -27.74
CA ASP A 66 -4.18 8.91 -27.97
C ASP A 66 -4.79 8.07 -26.85
N VAL A 67 -4.05 7.76 -25.79
CA VAL A 67 -4.51 6.97 -24.64
C VAL A 67 -5.72 7.61 -23.97
N ALA A 68 -6.81 6.86 -23.87
CA ALA A 68 -7.98 7.25 -23.10
C ALA A 68 -7.99 6.61 -21.70
N LEU A 69 -8.73 7.18 -20.75
CA LEU A 69 -8.82 6.66 -19.39
C LEU A 69 -9.37 5.22 -19.36
N ASP A 70 -10.33 4.90 -20.22
CA ASP A 70 -10.99 3.58 -20.28
C ASP A 70 -10.04 2.46 -20.77
N ASP A 71 -8.96 2.81 -21.47
CA ASP A 71 -7.96 1.85 -21.93
C ASP A 71 -7.16 1.28 -20.75
N ILE A 72 -6.83 2.15 -19.79
CA ILE A 72 -5.94 1.86 -18.65
C ILE A 72 -6.67 1.63 -17.32
N LEU A 73 -7.99 1.92 -17.25
CA LEU A 73 -8.79 1.75 -16.05
C LEU A 73 -9.71 0.54 -16.22
N LYS A 74 -9.68 -0.37 -15.26
CA LYS A 74 -10.58 -1.53 -15.21
C LYS A 74 -11.40 -1.51 -13.92
N HIS A 75 -12.60 -2.08 -13.98
CA HIS A 75 -13.48 -2.18 -12.82
C HIS A 75 -13.38 -3.56 -12.21
N GLY A 76 -13.06 -3.61 -10.92
CA GLY A 76 -12.89 -4.83 -10.14
C GLY A 76 -14.01 -5.07 -9.14
N PHE A 77 -13.73 -5.89 -8.12
CA PHE A 77 -14.67 -6.25 -7.05
C PHE A 77 -15.40 -5.01 -6.50
N ALA A 78 -16.73 -5.14 -6.35
CA ALA A 78 -17.60 -4.08 -5.83
C ALA A 78 -17.40 -2.71 -6.55
N ASN A 79 -17.09 -2.76 -7.85
CA ASN A 79 -16.88 -1.58 -8.69
C ASN A 79 -15.70 -0.70 -8.25
N THR A 80 -14.63 -1.31 -7.74
CA THR A 80 -13.37 -0.61 -7.51
C THR A 80 -12.69 -0.27 -8.83
N ASP A 81 -12.13 0.93 -8.91
CA ASP A 81 -11.33 1.35 -10.06
C ASP A 81 -9.89 0.83 -9.90
N CYS A 82 -9.38 0.15 -10.91
CA CYS A 82 -8.09 -0.54 -10.89
C CYS A 82 -7.19 -0.05 -12.02
N VAL A 83 -5.99 0.42 -11.69
CA VAL A 83 -4.96 0.87 -12.63
C VAL A 83 -3.61 0.28 -12.23
N GLU A 84 -2.83 -0.18 -13.21
CA GLU A 84 -1.44 -0.60 -13.02
C GLU A 84 -0.50 0.34 -13.77
N SER A 85 0.46 0.92 -13.07
CA SER A 85 1.44 1.82 -13.69
C SER A 85 2.35 1.10 -14.67
N GLY A 86 2.73 -0.13 -14.34
CA GLY A 86 3.75 -0.88 -15.07
C GLY A 86 5.17 -0.42 -14.78
N GLY A 87 6.12 -0.94 -15.55
CA GLY A 87 7.54 -0.65 -15.42
C GLY A 87 8.20 -0.30 -16.76
N PRO A 88 9.45 0.20 -16.72
CA PRO A 88 10.24 0.29 -17.93
C PRO A 88 10.55 -1.12 -18.47
N GLU A 89 10.91 -1.18 -19.73
CA GLU A 89 11.43 -2.43 -20.30
C GLU A 89 12.65 -2.93 -19.49
N PRO A 90 12.80 -4.24 -19.33
CA PRO A 90 13.94 -4.81 -18.62
C PRO A 90 15.27 -4.26 -19.15
N GLY A 91 16.08 -3.69 -18.26
CA GLY A 91 17.36 -3.07 -18.61
C GLY A 91 17.29 -1.62 -19.11
N VAL A 92 16.12 -1.04 -19.23
CA VAL A 92 15.92 0.34 -19.72
C VAL A 92 15.33 1.24 -18.64
N GLY A 93 16.15 2.03 -17.98
CA GLY A 93 15.72 3.11 -17.12
C GLY A 93 15.33 2.71 -15.69
N CYS A 94 14.85 3.70 -14.92
CA CYS A 94 14.44 3.54 -13.53
C CYS A 94 12.91 3.41 -13.44
N ALA A 95 12.42 2.34 -12.80
CA ALA A 95 10.99 2.09 -12.59
C ALA A 95 10.25 3.29 -11.95
N GLY A 96 10.94 4.05 -11.10
CA GLY A 96 10.37 5.21 -10.46
C GLY A 96 9.97 6.36 -11.41
N ARG A 97 10.63 6.51 -12.56
CA ARG A 97 10.17 7.50 -13.57
C ARG A 97 8.86 7.08 -14.20
N GLY A 98 8.66 5.78 -14.41
CA GLY A 98 7.42 5.26 -14.94
C GLY A 98 6.21 5.56 -14.05
N ILE A 99 6.37 5.44 -12.73
CA ILE A 99 5.32 5.76 -11.76
C ILE A 99 4.90 7.23 -11.85
N ILE A 100 5.87 8.15 -11.98
CA ILE A 100 5.60 9.58 -12.17
C ILE A 100 4.78 9.80 -13.43
N THR A 101 5.24 9.25 -14.55
CA THR A 101 4.57 9.37 -15.85
C THR A 101 3.13 8.86 -15.75
N SER A 102 2.93 7.68 -15.14
CA SER A 102 1.61 7.07 -14.96
C SER A 102 0.68 7.94 -14.13
N ILE A 103 1.13 8.44 -12.98
CA ILE A 103 0.29 9.29 -12.11
C ILE A 103 -0.06 10.62 -12.81
N ASN A 104 0.90 11.24 -13.50
CA ASN A 104 0.64 12.47 -14.23
C ASN A 104 -0.33 12.26 -15.40
N LEU A 105 -0.22 11.15 -16.13
CA LEU A 105 -1.18 10.80 -17.18
C LEU A 105 -2.59 10.58 -16.60
N LEU A 106 -2.74 9.87 -15.49
CA LEU A 106 -4.01 9.71 -14.81
C LEU A 106 -4.63 11.06 -14.41
N GLU A 107 -3.82 12.01 -13.94
CA GLU A 107 -4.27 13.38 -13.62
C GLU A 107 -4.72 14.12 -14.88
N GLN A 108 -3.96 14.04 -15.97
CA GLN A 108 -4.30 14.66 -17.26
C GLN A 108 -5.60 14.10 -17.84
N LEU A 109 -5.79 12.78 -17.78
CA LEU A 109 -7.00 12.09 -18.22
C LEU A 109 -8.20 12.30 -17.28
N GLY A 110 -8.00 12.99 -16.15
CA GLY A 110 -9.08 13.34 -15.24
C GLY A 110 -9.53 12.19 -14.32
N ALA A 111 -8.67 11.19 -14.08
CA ALA A 111 -8.99 10.06 -13.21
C ALA A 111 -9.38 10.48 -11.77
N PHE A 112 -8.87 11.63 -11.31
CA PHE A 112 -9.06 12.13 -9.94
C PHE A 112 -10.01 13.33 -9.86
N LYS A 113 -10.76 13.66 -10.95
CA LYS A 113 -11.72 14.76 -10.95
C LYS A 113 -12.90 14.49 -10.02
N ASP A 114 -13.50 15.55 -9.49
CA ASP A 114 -14.63 15.48 -8.54
C ASP A 114 -15.85 14.74 -9.12
N GLU A 115 -16.03 14.78 -10.45
CA GLU A 115 -17.10 14.05 -11.15
C GLU A 115 -17.03 12.53 -10.94
N LYS A 116 -15.85 11.98 -10.74
CA LYS A 116 -15.64 10.55 -10.41
C LYS A 116 -16.15 10.19 -9.01
N LYS A 117 -16.30 11.18 -8.12
CA LYS A 117 -16.78 11.02 -6.74
C LYS A 117 -16.03 9.95 -5.94
N LEU A 118 -14.71 9.83 -6.15
CA LEU A 118 -13.88 8.91 -5.40
C LEU A 118 -13.80 9.34 -3.93
N ASP A 119 -14.00 8.39 -3.02
CA ASP A 119 -13.72 8.57 -1.59
C ASP A 119 -12.21 8.42 -1.33
N TYR A 120 -11.58 7.44 -2.01
CA TYR A 120 -10.19 7.05 -1.82
C TYR A 120 -9.44 6.80 -3.11
N VAL A 121 -8.15 7.14 -3.09
CA VAL A 121 -7.14 6.61 -4.03
C VAL A 121 -6.06 5.93 -3.20
N PHE A 122 -5.83 4.64 -3.45
CA PHE A 122 -4.77 3.87 -2.85
C PHE A 122 -3.62 3.69 -3.84
N TYR A 123 -2.43 4.10 -3.45
CA TYR A 123 -1.19 3.81 -4.17
C TYR A 123 -0.51 2.62 -3.48
N ASP A 124 -0.44 1.48 -4.17
CA ASP A 124 0.33 0.31 -3.71
C ASP A 124 1.77 0.43 -4.21
N VAL A 125 2.66 0.87 -3.33
CA VAL A 125 4.02 1.28 -3.71
C VAL A 125 5.02 0.18 -3.43
N LEU A 126 5.92 -0.10 -4.38
CA LEU A 126 7.06 -0.99 -4.16
C LEU A 126 7.97 -0.41 -3.06
N GLY A 127 8.21 -1.17 -2.00
CA GLY A 127 8.34 -0.61 -0.70
C GLY A 127 9.64 -0.55 0.06
N ASP A 128 10.76 -1.10 -0.36
CA ASP A 128 11.98 -1.11 0.46
C ASP A 128 13.10 -0.21 -0.07
N VAL A 129 12.88 0.41 -1.20
CA VAL A 129 13.90 1.30 -1.78
C VAL A 129 13.37 2.71 -1.85
N VAL A 130 13.91 3.59 -1.00
CA VAL A 130 13.72 5.04 -1.09
C VAL A 130 14.56 5.60 -2.25
N CYS A 131 14.57 4.93 -3.41
CA CYS A 131 15.09 5.55 -4.61
C CYS A 131 14.07 6.60 -5.11
N GLY A 132 14.56 7.68 -5.70
CA GLY A 132 13.79 8.89 -5.97
C GLY A 132 12.44 8.71 -6.65
N GLY A 133 12.21 7.58 -7.35
CA GLY A 133 10.96 7.32 -8.03
C GLY A 133 9.88 6.66 -7.17
N PHE A 134 10.25 5.76 -6.26
CA PHE A 134 9.28 5.14 -5.34
C PHE A 134 8.88 6.07 -4.18
N ALA A 135 9.68 7.10 -3.92
CA ALA A 135 9.32 8.18 -3.00
C ALA A 135 8.33 9.20 -3.62
N MET A 136 7.94 9.02 -4.88
CA MET A 136 7.14 10.02 -5.62
C MET A 136 5.79 10.31 -4.99
N PRO A 137 4.99 9.31 -4.57
CA PRO A 137 3.74 9.62 -3.90
C PRO A 137 3.95 10.47 -2.64
N ILE A 138 5.09 10.27 -1.95
CA ILE A 138 5.49 11.06 -0.78
C ILE A 138 6.03 12.43 -1.20
N ARG A 139 7.00 12.45 -2.12
CA ARG A 139 7.79 13.65 -2.46
C ARG A 139 6.97 14.74 -3.15
N GLU A 140 6.04 14.38 -4.02
CA GLU A 140 5.22 15.32 -4.79
C GLU A 140 3.81 15.54 -4.21
N GLY A 141 3.59 15.07 -2.97
CA GLY A 141 2.31 15.26 -2.31
C GLY A 141 1.14 14.55 -3.02
N LYS A 142 1.44 13.51 -3.83
CA LYS A 142 0.40 12.72 -4.51
C LYS A 142 -0.41 11.90 -3.51
N ALA A 143 0.21 11.46 -2.39
CA ALA A 143 -0.46 10.88 -1.25
C ALA A 143 -0.18 11.71 0.01
N GLN A 144 -1.21 12.04 0.76
CA GLN A 144 -1.08 12.77 2.02
C GLN A 144 -0.96 11.82 3.22
N GLU A 145 -1.50 10.60 3.10
CA GLU A 145 -1.55 9.63 4.16
C GLU A 145 -0.70 8.41 3.81
N ILE A 146 0.21 8.05 4.69
CA ILE A 146 1.07 6.89 4.53
C ILE A 146 0.74 5.86 5.60
N TYR A 147 0.53 4.61 5.19
CA TYR A 147 0.50 3.45 6.09
C TYR A 147 1.63 2.52 5.74
N ILE A 148 2.25 1.92 6.76
CA ILE A 148 3.39 1.02 6.56
C ILE A 148 2.99 -0.38 7.02
N VAL A 149 3.05 -1.34 6.09
CA VAL A 149 2.89 -2.77 6.38
C VAL A 149 4.22 -3.32 6.85
N VAL A 150 4.23 -3.96 8.02
CA VAL A 150 5.42 -4.49 8.69
C VAL A 150 5.12 -5.85 9.31
N SER A 151 6.14 -6.60 9.65
CA SER A 151 6.09 -7.79 10.52
C SER A 151 7.11 -7.65 11.63
N GLY A 152 7.11 -8.58 12.58
CA GLY A 152 8.10 -8.65 13.65
C GLY A 152 9.51 -9.03 13.21
N GLU A 153 9.74 -9.30 11.93
CA GLU A 153 11.08 -9.58 11.39
C GLU A 153 11.95 -8.32 11.40
N MET A 154 13.18 -8.42 11.90
CA MET A 154 14.14 -7.31 12.01
C MET A 154 14.20 -6.47 10.72
N MET A 155 14.39 -7.13 9.57
CA MET A 155 14.53 -6.42 8.29
C MET A 155 13.25 -5.73 7.81
N ALA A 156 12.08 -6.19 8.26
CA ALA A 156 10.82 -5.53 7.98
C ALA A 156 10.69 -4.24 8.82
N MET A 157 11.05 -4.30 10.09
CA MET A 157 11.06 -3.15 10.99
C MET A 157 12.13 -2.12 10.57
N TYR A 158 13.31 -2.59 10.14
CA TYR A 158 14.36 -1.72 9.59
C TYR A 158 13.88 -0.96 8.33
N ALA A 159 13.22 -1.66 7.39
CA ALA A 159 12.65 -1.04 6.22
C ALA A 159 11.56 -0.02 6.59
N ALA A 160 10.68 -0.35 7.53
CA ALA A 160 9.64 0.55 8.03
C ALA A 160 10.24 1.83 8.65
N ASN A 161 11.28 1.68 9.47
CA ASN A 161 12.01 2.81 10.05
C ASN A 161 12.65 3.72 8.98
N ASN A 162 13.21 3.13 7.92
CA ASN A 162 13.77 3.91 6.80
C ASN A 162 12.69 4.63 5.99
N ILE A 163 11.51 4.04 5.80
CA ILE A 163 10.36 4.72 5.19
C ILE A 163 9.97 5.92 6.04
N CYS A 164 9.96 5.79 7.37
CA CYS A 164 9.70 6.90 8.29
C CYS A 164 10.72 8.05 8.13
N LYS A 165 12.01 7.75 7.90
CA LYS A 165 13.02 8.79 7.58
C LYS A 165 12.67 9.52 6.28
N GLY A 166 12.14 8.80 5.28
CA GLY A 166 11.64 9.39 4.04
C GLY A 166 10.45 10.32 4.28
N ILE A 167 9.50 9.92 5.12
CA ILE A 167 8.34 10.75 5.48
C ILE A 167 8.80 12.04 6.15
N VAL A 168 9.70 11.97 7.12
CA VAL A 168 10.25 13.17 7.81
C VAL A 168 10.86 14.14 6.80
N LYS A 169 11.66 13.63 5.87
CA LYS A 169 12.33 14.44 4.85
C LYS A 169 11.36 15.26 3.97
N PHE A 170 10.17 14.73 3.69
CA PHE A 170 9.21 15.35 2.77
C PHE A 170 7.96 15.89 3.47
N ALA A 171 7.86 15.76 4.80
CA ALA A 171 6.69 16.17 5.56
C ALA A 171 6.35 17.65 5.45
N GLU A 172 7.37 18.52 5.40
CA GLU A 172 7.18 19.98 5.30
C GLU A 172 6.77 20.41 3.89
N ALA A 173 7.45 19.90 2.87
CA ALA A 173 7.23 20.30 1.48
C ALA A 173 5.97 19.65 0.86
N GLY A 174 5.69 18.38 1.18
CA GLY A 174 4.62 17.59 0.57
C GLY A 174 3.37 17.40 1.42
N GLY A 175 3.35 17.90 2.67
CA GLY A 175 2.20 17.71 3.57
C GLY A 175 1.92 16.27 3.98
N VAL A 176 2.81 15.34 3.67
CA VAL A 176 2.66 13.91 3.92
C VAL A 176 2.79 13.58 5.41
N ARG A 177 1.98 12.65 5.89
CA ARG A 177 1.95 12.19 7.30
C ARG A 177 1.84 10.68 7.38
N LEU A 178 2.40 10.11 8.44
CA LEU A 178 2.21 8.72 8.80
C LEU A 178 0.84 8.54 9.47
N GLY A 179 -0.02 7.73 8.87
CA GLY A 179 -1.32 7.35 9.42
C GLY A 179 -1.22 6.21 10.44
N GLY A 180 -0.18 5.38 10.33
CA GLY A 180 0.10 4.32 11.29
C GLY A 180 0.76 3.09 10.69
N ILE A 181 0.95 2.10 11.55
CA ILE A 181 1.60 0.82 11.24
C ILE A 181 0.53 -0.27 11.13
N ILE A 182 0.63 -1.10 10.11
CA ILE A 182 -0.20 -2.30 9.93
C ILE A 182 0.72 -3.51 10.12
N CYS A 183 0.47 -4.33 11.13
CA CYS A 183 1.21 -5.56 11.31
C CYS A 183 0.59 -6.67 10.45
N ASN A 184 1.32 -7.19 9.47
CA ASN A 184 0.97 -8.40 8.75
C ASN A 184 1.81 -9.55 9.30
N SER A 185 1.24 -10.35 10.17
CA SER A 185 1.95 -11.33 11.02
C SER A 185 2.74 -12.35 10.21
N ARG A 186 3.95 -12.60 10.67
CA ARG A 186 4.83 -13.71 10.26
C ARG A 186 4.97 -14.77 11.35
N LYS A 187 4.17 -14.64 12.45
CA LYS A 187 4.22 -15.51 13.63
C LYS A 187 5.57 -15.45 14.34
N VAL A 188 6.18 -14.26 14.39
CA VAL A 188 7.35 -13.99 15.22
C VAL A 188 6.88 -13.94 16.69
N ASP A 189 7.72 -14.39 17.61
CA ASP A 189 7.42 -14.38 19.03
C ASP A 189 7.15 -12.93 19.51
N ASN A 190 6.15 -12.76 20.36
CA ASN A 190 5.72 -11.46 20.88
C ASN A 190 5.43 -10.38 19.80
N GLU A 191 5.18 -10.79 18.55
CA GLU A 191 5.09 -9.91 17.38
C GLU A 191 4.15 -8.73 17.57
N GLN A 192 2.95 -8.97 18.09
CA GLN A 192 1.97 -7.90 18.27
C GLN A 192 2.48 -6.85 19.26
N ALA A 193 2.93 -7.26 20.44
CA ALA A 193 3.42 -6.35 21.48
C ALA A 193 4.65 -5.56 21.00
N MET A 194 5.55 -6.23 20.28
CA MET A 194 6.75 -5.60 19.72
C MET A 194 6.39 -4.54 18.67
N ILE A 195 5.45 -4.80 17.76
CA ILE A 195 5.04 -3.84 16.74
C ILE A 195 4.23 -2.70 17.36
N GLU A 196 3.46 -2.94 18.41
CA GLU A 196 2.81 -1.87 19.18
C GLU A 196 3.86 -0.93 19.81
N ALA A 197 4.88 -1.48 20.47
CA ALA A 197 5.97 -0.69 21.03
C ALA A 197 6.77 0.06 19.96
N PHE A 198 7.03 -0.57 18.82
CA PHE A 198 7.65 0.07 17.66
C PHE A 198 6.84 1.28 17.18
N ALA A 199 5.53 1.13 17.01
CA ALA A 199 4.66 2.22 16.60
C ALA A 199 4.66 3.38 17.60
N ILE A 200 4.63 3.08 18.91
CA ILE A 200 4.71 4.09 19.97
C ILE A 200 6.03 4.86 19.91
N LYS A 201 7.15 4.17 19.74
CA LYS A 201 8.48 4.82 19.61
C LYS A 201 8.56 5.73 18.36
N LEU A 202 7.91 5.34 17.26
CA LEU A 202 7.75 6.18 16.08
C LEU A 202 6.80 7.38 16.27
N GLY A 203 6.09 7.47 17.40
CA GLY A 203 5.12 8.53 17.70
C GLY A 203 3.76 8.32 17.02
N THR A 204 3.44 7.10 16.63
CA THR A 204 2.17 6.71 16.00
C THR A 204 1.51 5.55 16.73
N LYS A 205 0.59 4.86 16.08
CA LYS A 205 -0.07 3.65 16.60
C LYS A 205 -0.02 2.50 15.60
N MET A 206 -0.11 1.27 16.10
CA MET A 206 -0.49 0.14 15.26
C MET A 206 -1.98 0.25 14.95
N ILE A 207 -2.31 0.36 13.67
CA ILE A 207 -3.71 0.46 13.19
C ILE A 207 -4.40 -0.88 13.41
N HIS A 208 -3.73 -1.95 12.97
CA HIS A 208 -4.27 -3.30 13.09
C HIS A 208 -3.17 -4.36 13.04
N PHE A 209 -3.40 -5.44 13.75
CA PHE A 209 -2.66 -6.67 13.64
C PHE A 209 -3.45 -7.63 12.75
N VAL A 210 -2.91 -7.97 11.58
CA VAL A 210 -3.51 -8.92 10.64
C VAL A 210 -2.87 -10.28 10.91
N PRO A 211 -3.58 -11.24 11.49
CA PRO A 211 -3.04 -12.56 11.77
C PRO A 211 -2.73 -13.32 10.48
N ARG A 212 -1.78 -14.25 10.55
CA ARG A 212 -1.44 -15.11 9.42
C ARG A 212 -2.41 -16.28 9.34
N ASP A 213 -3.17 -16.36 8.26
CA ASP A 213 -4.08 -17.44 7.95
C ASP A 213 -3.86 -17.97 6.53
N ASN A 214 -4.01 -19.31 6.37
CA ASN A 214 -3.86 -19.96 5.08
C ASN A 214 -5.00 -19.68 4.10
N VAL A 215 -6.13 -19.13 4.57
CA VAL A 215 -7.22 -18.68 3.70
C VAL A 215 -6.73 -17.61 2.71
N VAL A 216 -5.77 -16.78 3.13
CA VAL A 216 -5.16 -15.77 2.25
C VAL A 216 -4.53 -16.43 1.02
N GLN A 217 -3.72 -17.49 1.21
CA GLN A 217 -3.10 -18.18 0.08
C GLN A 217 -4.13 -18.89 -0.80
N ARG A 218 -5.20 -19.47 -0.19
CA ARG A 218 -6.30 -20.09 -0.96
C ARG A 218 -7.03 -19.04 -1.81
N ALA A 219 -7.29 -17.86 -1.25
CA ALA A 219 -7.90 -16.76 -1.98
C ALA A 219 -7.00 -16.28 -3.14
N GLU A 220 -5.70 -16.09 -2.90
CA GLU A 220 -4.72 -15.70 -3.93
C GLU A 220 -4.62 -16.70 -5.09
N ILE A 221 -4.63 -18.02 -4.80
CA ILE A 221 -4.66 -19.07 -5.83
C ILE A 221 -5.96 -18.99 -6.65
N ASN A 222 -7.07 -18.66 -5.99
CA ASN A 222 -8.37 -18.46 -6.65
C ASN A 222 -8.52 -17.04 -7.26
N ARG A 223 -7.46 -16.22 -7.21
CA ARG A 223 -7.41 -14.88 -7.80
C ARG A 223 -8.46 -13.94 -7.25
N LYS A 224 -8.75 -14.04 -5.96
CA LYS A 224 -9.74 -13.25 -5.26
C LYS A 224 -9.19 -12.66 -3.98
N THR A 225 -9.77 -11.57 -3.52
CA THR A 225 -9.58 -11.11 -2.15
C THR A 225 -10.20 -12.13 -1.18
N VAL A 226 -9.76 -12.16 0.08
CA VAL A 226 -10.35 -13.04 1.09
C VAL A 226 -11.82 -12.70 1.30
N ILE A 227 -12.16 -11.41 1.26
CA ILE A 227 -13.54 -10.91 1.41
C ILE A 227 -14.46 -11.47 0.31
N GLU A 228 -13.96 -11.57 -0.93
CA GLU A 228 -14.74 -12.15 -2.03
C GLU A 228 -14.72 -13.68 -2.03
N TYR A 229 -13.58 -14.28 -1.66
CA TYR A 229 -13.39 -15.73 -1.72
C TYR A 229 -14.13 -16.47 -0.62
N GLU A 230 -13.98 -16.02 0.62
CA GLU A 230 -14.58 -16.65 1.81
C GLU A 230 -15.08 -15.56 2.77
N PRO A 231 -16.21 -14.89 2.42
CA PRO A 231 -16.67 -13.68 3.11
C PRO A 231 -17.01 -13.89 4.60
N GLN A 232 -17.24 -15.13 5.02
CA GLN A 232 -17.52 -15.51 6.41
C GLN A 232 -16.26 -15.94 7.19
N ALA A 233 -15.09 -15.96 6.57
CA ALA A 233 -13.85 -16.30 7.27
C ALA A 233 -13.47 -15.20 8.28
N GLY A 234 -12.96 -15.60 9.46
CA GLY A 234 -12.45 -14.65 10.44
C GLY A 234 -11.40 -13.70 9.86
N GLN A 235 -10.61 -14.18 8.91
CA GLN A 235 -9.62 -13.35 8.20
C GLN A 235 -10.28 -12.26 7.31
N ALA A 236 -11.47 -12.50 6.77
CA ALA A 236 -12.24 -11.48 6.06
C ALA A 236 -12.66 -10.35 7.02
N ASP A 237 -13.05 -10.71 8.24
CA ASP A 237 -13.41 -9.74 9.28
C ASP A 237 -12.20 -8.93 9.77
N GLU A 238 -11.01 -9.52 9.80
CA GLU A 238 -9.77 -8.79 10.08
C GLU A 238 -9.51 -7.70 9.02
N TYR A 239 -9.70 -8.01 7.74
CA TYR A 239 -9.54 -7.02 6.67
C TYR A 239 -10.66 -5.96 6.65
N ARG A 240 -11.91 -6.31 6.95
CA ARG A 240 -13.00 -5.34 7.17
C ARG A 240 -12.67 -4.42 8.33
N THR A 241 -12.18 -4.97 9.43
CA THR A 241 -11.76 -4.20 10.61
C THR A 241 -10.63 -3.25 10.29
N LEU A 242 -9.61 -3.69 9.55
CA LEU A 242 -8.51 -2.84 9.07
C LEU A 242 -9.05 -1.69 8.20
N ALA A 243 -9.93 -2.01 7.24
CA ALA A 243 -10.56 -1.02 6.36
C ALA A 243 -11.29 0.06 7.16
N MET A 244 -12.11 -0.33 8.14
CA MET A 244 -12.83 0.62 8.98
C MET A 244 -11.93 1.41 9.92
N LYS A 245 -10.84 0.83 10.41
CA LYS A 245 -9.85 1.55 11.21
C LYS A 245 -9.12 2.61 10.40
N ILE A 246 -8.82 2.34 9.13
CA ILE A 246 -8.26 3.33 8.19
C ILE A 246 -9.31 4.41 7.87
N ASP A 247 -10.55 4.04 7.58
CA ASP A 247 -11.64 4.99 7.29
C ASP A 247 -11.83 6.01 8.42
N LYS A 248 -11.82 5.54 9.66
CA LYS A 248 -12.02 6.35 10.88
C LYS A 248 -10.75 7.01 11.41
N ASN A 249 -9.59 6.75 10.80
CA ASN A 249 -8.34 7.30 11.32
C ASN A 249 -8.24 8.80 11.06
N THR A 250 -7.97 9.55 12.12
CA THR A 250 -7.73 11.00 12.10
C THR A 250 -6.38 11.37 12.71
N ASN A 251 -5.59 10.36 13.12
CA ASN A 251 -4.28 10.59 13.72
C ASN A 251 -3.20 10.47 12.65
N PHE A 252 -2.67 11.61 12.24
CA PHE A 252 -1.62 11.72 11.23
C PHE A 252 -0.43 12.48 11.80
N VAL A 253 0.74 11.85 11.81
CA VAL A 253 1.92 12.37 12.50
C VAL A 253 3.13 12.49 11.57
N ILE A 254 4.08 13.33 11.93
CA ILE A 254 5.45 13.24 11.45
C ILE A 254 6.15 12.22 12.35
N PRO A 255 6.61 11.09 11.82
CA PRO A 255 7.19 10.04 12.64
C PRO A 255 8.53 10.46 13.26
N LYS A 256 8.92 9.75 14.31
CA LYS A 256 10.22 9.86 14.99
C LYS A 256 11.04 8.60 14.69
N PRO A 257 11.81 8.56 13.59
CA PRO A 257 12.61 7.37 13.26
C PRO A 257 13.66 7.08 14.34
N MET A 258 13.87 5.81 14.62
CA MET A 258 14.86 5.33 15.55
C MET A 258 16.25 5.20 14.91
N THR A 259 17.30 5.22 15.74
CA THR A 259 18.64 4.78 15.35
C THR A 259 18.68 3.25 15.17
N GLY A 260 19.76 2.73 14.61
CA GLY A 260 19.95 1.27 14.50
C GLY A 260 19.99 0.60 15.88
N ASP A 261 20.74 1.18 16.81
CA ASP A 261 20.91 0.67 18.17
C ASP A 261 19.59 0.65 18.96
N GLU A 262 18.76 1.69 18.81
CA GLU A 262 17.44 1.74 19.45
C GLU A 262 16.48 0.68 18.88
N LEU A 263 16.57 0.40 17.58
CA LEU A 263 15.78 -0.65 16.94
C LEU A 263 16.24 -2.04 17.39
N GLU A 264 17.55 -2.29 17.45
CA GLU A 264 18.11 -3.53 17.93
C GLU A 264 17.77 -3.76 19.41
N ALA A 265 17.87 -2.73 20.25
CA ALA A 265 17.48 -2.80 21.65
C ALA A 265 16.00 -3.18 21.83
N LEU A 266 15.12 -2.64 21.00
CA LEU A 266 13.70 -3.02 20.99
C LEU A 266 13.51 -4.50 20.65
N LEU A 267 14.22 -5.01 19.65
CA LEU A 267 14.14 -6.42 19.23
C LEU A 267 14.61 -7.36 20.35
N ILE A 268 15.71 -6.99 21.04
CA ILE A 268 16.25 -7.74 22.18
C ILE A 268 15.25 -7.74 23.35
N GLU A 269 14.64 -6.59 23.65
CA GLU A 269 13.64 -6.44 24.74
C GLU A 269 12.47 -7.42 24.56
N TYR A 270 12.05 -7.67 23.29
CA TYR A 270 10.96 -8.59 22.96
C TYR A 270 11.39 -10.03 22.67
N GLY A 271 12.67 -10.38 22.90
CA GLY A 271 13.16 -11.75 22.92
C GLY A 271 13.62 -12.33 21.58
N ILE A 272 13.84 -11.47 20.55
CA ILE A 272 14.28 -11.96 19.23
C ILE A 272 15.77 -12.34 19.20
N ALA A 273 16.56 -11.93 20.19
CA ALA A 273 18.01 -12.14 20.25
C ALA A 273 18.47 -12.86 21.53
N ALA A 274 17.66 -13.75 22.08
CA ALA A 274 18.07 -14.56 23.24
C ALA A 274 18.56 -15.94 22.81
#